data_836e40082a405f29d1417d9e01048a10
#
_entry.id   836e40082a405f29d1417d9e01048a10
#
_cell.length_a   1.000
_cell.length_b   1.000
_cell.length_c   1.000
_cell.angle_alpha   90.00
_cell.angle_beta   90.00
_cell.angle_gamma   90.00
#
_symmetry.space_group_name_H-M   'P 1'
#
loop_
_entity.id
_entity.type
_entity.pdbx_description
1 polymer ?
#
loop_
_entity_poly.entity_id
_entity_poly.type
_entity_poly.pdbx_seq_one_letter_code
_entity_poly.pdbx_strand_id
1 'polypeptide(L)'
;MNPKRILVIQTAFIGDVILATSLLENLHQGLPDAQIDFLVRKGNEGLFENHPYLTNILIWKKKEGKFKSLWTLLKQIRKTEYDWVINLQRFGGTGMLTGFSKAPKRTGFAKNPLSFLFTDQFPHQIGNGVHETTRNHALIEHEIPGTLAKPKLYPSLSDFSFVKKYQSKPYICIAPASVWFTKQYPAEKWVQLINQLAGQYQIYLLGGPGDTVLAESIHSQVNLKESVQNLCGKLSFLQSAALMKSSVMNFVNDSAPMHISSAVNAPVTAVYCSTVPEFGFGPLSDNAHVVEVIEKLTCRPCGLHGHKTCPEGHFKCALDIKTEQLLEVLP
;
A
#
# COMPACT_ATOMS: atom_id res chain seq x y z
N MET A 1 17.22 4.01 -28.55
CA MET A 1 17.77 4.97 -27.55
C MET A 1 17.08 4.70 -26.23
N ASN A 2 17.83 4.64 -25.13
CA ASN A 2 17.23 4.54 -23.80
C ASN A 2 16.42 5.79 -23.50
N PRO A 3 15.23 5.67 -22.92
CA PRO A 3 14.39 6.82 -22.56
C PRO A 3 15.09 7.68 -21.51
N LYS A 4 15.11 8.99 -21.74
CA LYS A 4 15.71 9.96 -20.81
C LYS A 4 14.71 10.44 -19.76
N ARG A 5 13.43 10.52 -20.12
CA ARG A 5 12.35 11.00 -19.25
C ARG A 5 11.18 10.01 -19.25
N ILE A 6 10.86 9.51 -18.07
CA ILE A 6 9.82 8.50 -17.87
C ILE A 6 8.77 9.06 -16.92
N LEU A 7 7.49 8.92 -17.27
CA LEU A 7 6.37 9.18 -16.37
C LEU A 7 5.70 7.86 -15.99
N VAL A 8 5.64 7.55 -14.72
CA VAL A 8 4.82 6.45 -14.19
C VAL A 8 3.52 7.03 -13.62
N ILE A 9 2.38 6.39 -13.90
CA ILE A 9 1.06 6.85 -13.45
C ILE A 9 0.41 5.81 -12.56
N GLN A 10 0.26 6.11 -11.26
CA GLN A 10 -0.52 5.32 -10.30
C GLN A 10 -1.31 6.23 -9.36
N THR A 11 -2.60 6.39 -9.63
CA THR A 11 -3.47 7.33 -8.92
C THR A 11 -4.58 6.66 -8.10
N ALA A 12 -4.37 5.39 -7.72
CA ALA A 12 -5.29 4.62 -6.88
C ALA A 12 -5.07 4.87 -5.37
N PHE A 13 -5.42 3.89 -4.54
CA PHE A 13 -5.25 3.94 -3.10
C PHE A 13 -3.77 3.83 -2.70
N ILE A 14 -3.48 4.14 -1.44
CA ILE A 14 -2.12 4.14 -0.87
C ILE A 14 -1.40 2.81 -1.13
N GLY A 15 -2.07 1.68 -0.91
CA GLY A 15 -1.50 0.34 -1.12
C GLY A 15 -1.01 0.13 -2.56
N ASP A 16 -1.84 0.45 -3.55
CA ASP A 16 -1.46 0.34 -4.98
C ASP A 16 -0.26 1.23 -5.32
N VAL A 17 -0.21 2.42 -4.74
CA VAL A 17 0.89 3.38 -4.95
C VAL A 17 2.19 2.84 -4.35
N ILE A 18 2.14 2.22 -3.17
CA ILE A 18 3.31 1.58 -2.55
C ILE A 18 3.77 0.38 -3.39
N LEU A 19 2.85 -0.47 -3.85
CA LEU A 19 3.20 -1.62 -4.70
C LEU A 19 3.81 -1.19 -6.04
N ALA A 20 3.41 -0.02 -6.57
CA ALA A 20 4.00 0.54 -7.78
C ALA A 20 5.48 0.92 -7.62
N THR A 21 5.97 1.13 -6.38
CA THR A 21 7.39 1.43 -6.15
C THR A 21 8.32 0.28 -6.56
N SER A 22 7.84 -0.96 -6.57
CA SER A 22 8.57 -2.10 -7.12
C SER A 22 8.97 -1.87 -8.59
N LEU A 23 8.05 -1.36 -9.41
CA LEU A 23 8.34 -0.99 -10.80
C LEU A 23 9.31 0.21 -10.87
N LEU A 24 9.18 1.20 -9.97
CA LEU A 24 10.10 2.33 -9.91
C LEU A 24 11.54 1.88 -9.59
N GLU A 25 11.71 0.91 -8.67
CA GLU A 25 13.00 0.32 -8.35
C GLU A 25 13.62 -0.37 -9.59
N ASN A 26 12.84 -1.17 -10.32
CA ASN A 26 13.32 -1.83 -11.55
C ASN A 26 13.68 -0.80 -12.63
N LEU A 27 12.88 0.27 -12.81
CA LEU A 27 13.20 1.36 -13.74
C LEU A 27 14.51 2.04 -13.39
N HIS A 28 14.73 2.38 -12.13
CA HIS A 28 15.95 3.02 -11.66
C HIS A 28 17.20 2.12 -11.83
N GLN A 29 17.06 0.82 -11.53
CA GLN A 29 18.15 -0.14 -11.69
C GLN A 29 18.50 -0.39 -13.16
N GLY A 30 17.51 -0.53 -14.02
CA GLY A 30 17.70 -0.80 -15.45
C GLY A 30 18.07 0.42 -16.28
N LEU A 31 17.68 1.61 -15.84
CA LEU A 31 17.87 2.89 -16.53
C LEU A 31 18.35 3.96 -15.54
N PRO A 32 19.58 3.84 -14.97
CA PRO A 32 20.04 4.71 -13.88
C PRO A 32 20.13 6.20 -14.26
N ASP A 33 20.32 6.50 -15.53
CA ASP A 33 20.42 7.88 -16.05
C ASP A 33 19.07 8.50 -16.41
N ALA A 34 17.96 7.75 -16.32
CA ALA A 34 16.64 8.25 -16.67
C ALA A 34 16.06 9.12 -15.55
N GLN A 35 15.47 10.25 -15.94
CA GLN A 35 14.66 11.07 -15.07
C GLN A 35 13.27 10.43 -14.92
N ILE A 36 12.91 10.01 -13.71
CA ILE A 36 11.63 9.35 -13.43
C ILE A 36 10.73 10.30 -12.66
N ASP A 37 9.60 10.63 -13.26
CA ASP A 37 8.50 11.35 -12.62
C ASP A 37 7.38 10.38 -12.25
N PHE A 38 6.74 10.62 -11.11
CA PHE A 38 5.65 9.76 -10.64
C PHE A 38 4.36 10.56 -10.43
N LEU A 39 3.28 10.19 -11.11
CA LEU A 39 1.97 10.82 -10.95
C LEU A 39 1.11 10.03 -9.96
N VAL A 40 0.80 10.68 -8.85
CA VAL A 40 -0.06 10.15 -7.78
C VAL A 40 -1.32 11.02 -7.59
N ARG A 41 -2.32 10.52 -6.88
CA ARG A 41 -3.43 11.37 -6.43
C ARG A 41 -3.01 12.20 -5.22
N LYS A 42 -3.65 13.36 -5.03
CA LYS A 42 -3.52 14.19 -3.82
C LYS A 42 -3.75 13.36 -2.55
N GLY A 43 -2.83 13.49 -1.60
CA GLY A 43 -2.79 12.77 -0.33
C GLY A 43 -1.84 11.57 -0.29
N ASN A 44 -1.25 11.18 -1.43
CA ASN A 44 -0.25 10.11 -1.50
C ASN A 44 1.18 10.65 -1.68
N GLU A 45 1.35 11.95 -1.94
CA GLU A 45 2.64 12.60 -2.19
C GLU A 45 3.62 12.47 -1.01
N GLY A 46 3.12 12.46 0.22
CA GLY A 46 3.95 12.31 1.42
C GLY A 46 4.67 10.95 1.57
N LEU A 47 4.32 9.97 0.74
CA LEU A 47 5.07 8.70 0.62
C LEU A 47 6.45 8.88 -0.05
N PHE A 48 6.64 9.96 -0.81
CA PHE A 48 7.80 10.17 -1.67
C PHE A 48 8.58 11.43 -1.28
N GLU A 49 8.37 11.95 -0.09
CA GLU A 49 9.14 13.08 0.41
C GLU A 49 10.62 12.71 0.50
N ASN A 50 11.48 13.55 -0.10
CA ASN A 50 12.93 13.31 -0.20
C ASN A 50 13.31 11.95 -0.86
N HIS A 51 12.51 11.48 -1.83
CA HIS A 51 12.81 10.23 -2.54
C HIS A 51 14.14 10.34 -3.30
N PRO A 52 15.05 9.34 -3.19
CA PRO A 52 16.45 9.49 -3.63
C PRO A 52 16.65 9.65 -5.14
N TYR A 53 15.73 9.16 -5.98
CA TYR A 53 15.91 9.17 -7.44
C TYR A 53 14.67 9.63 -8.23
N LEU A 54 13.52 9.87 -7.61
CA LEU A 54 12.39 10.48 -8.31
C LEU A 54 12.66 11.97 -8.54
N THR A 55 12.52 12.40 -9.81
CA THR A 55 12.77 13.78 -10.18
C THR A 55 11.64 14.70 -9.76
N ASN A 56 10.39 14.30 -10.05
CA ASN A 56 9.19 15.05 -9.65
C ASN A 56 8.05 14.13 -9.25
N ILE A 57 7.24 14.59 -8.28
CA ILE A 57 5.95 13.99 -7.95
C ILE A 57 4.84 14.88 -8.50
N LEU A 58 4.15 14.39 -9.53
CA LEU A 58 2.98 15.06 -10.07
C LEU A 58 1.75 14.67 -9.24
N ILE A 59 0.88 15.64 -8.95
CA ILE A 59 -0.26 15.44 -8.06
C ILE A 59 -1.57 15.66 -8.81
N TRP A 60 -2.39 14.61 -8.90
CA TRP A 60 -3.73 14.75 -9.44
C TRP A 60 -4.77 15.10 -8.37
N LYS A 61 -5.28 16.33 -8.43
CA LYS A 61 -6.30 16.86 -7.52
C LYS A 61 -7.72 16.50 -7.96
N LYS A 62 -8.06 15.21 -7.95
CA LYS A 62 -9.35 14.68 -8.47
C LYS A 62 -10.59 15.32 -7.84
N LYS A 63 -10.51 15.75 -6.57
CA LYS A 63 -11.62 16.36 -5.82
C LYS A 63 -11.75 17.88 -6.06
N GLU A 64 -10.73 18.54 -6.60
CA GLU A 64 -10.69 19.98 -6.84
C GLU A 64 -10.98 20.30 -8.32
N GLY A 65 -12.10 19.82 -8.87
CA GLY A 65 -12.43 20.02 -10.29
C GLY A 65 -11.74 19.00 -11.20
N LYS A 66 -12.26 17.79 -11.24
CA LYS A 66 -11.71 16.61 -11.94
C LYS A 66 -11.25 16.91 -13.37
N PHE A 67 -12.08 17.55 -14.18
CA PHE A 67 -11.75 17.83 -15.59
C PHE A 67 -10.69 18.94 -15.71
N LYS A 68 -10.83 20.04 -14.97
CA LYS A 68 -9.85 21.12 -14.97
C LYS A 68 -8.46 20.63 -14.55
N SER A 69 -8.38 19.85 -13.47
CA SER A 69 -7.11 19.30 -13.00
C SER A 69 -6.51 18.29 -13.99
N LEU A 70 -7.36 17.50 -14.68
CA LEU A 70 -6.92 16.57 -15.72
C LEU A 70 -6.28 17.31 -16.92
N TRP A 71 -6.92 18.38 -17.41
CA TRP A 71 -6.39 19.19 -18.49
C TRP A 71 -5.10 19.92 -18.11
N THR A 72 -5.01 20.40 -16.87
CA THR A 72 -3.77 21.04 -16.35
C THR A 72 -2.63 20.02 -16.35
N LEU A 73 -2.87 18.81 -15.84
CA LEU A 73 -1.87 17.73 -15.86
C LEU A 73 -1.47 17.35 -17.28
N LEU A 74 -2.44 17.21 -18.20
CA LEU A 74 -2.12 16.87 -19.58
C LEU A 74 -1.24 17.94 -20.24
N LYS A 75 -1.52 19.24 -20.00
CA LYS A 75 -0.66 20.33 -20.49
C LYS A 75 0.75 20.23 -19.90
N GLN A 76 0.88 19.94 -18.59
CA GLN A 76 2.17 19.76 -17.94
C GLN A 76 2.93 18.57 -18.51
N ILE A 77 2.28 17.40 -18.66
CA ILE A 77 2.87 16.19 -19.25
C ILE A 77 3.39 16.47 -20.67
N ARG A 78 2.59 17.15 -21.50
CA ARG A 78 3.00 17.53 -22.87
C ARG A 78 4.19 18.51 -22.92
N LYS A 79 4.26 19.44 -21.95
CA LYS A 79 5.36 20.41 -21.84
C LYS A 79 6.67 19.75 -21.42
N THR A 80 6.59 18.68 -20.63
CA THR A 80 7.79 17.96 -20.13
C THR A 80 8.41 17.07 -21.20
N GLU A 81 7.61 16.66 -22.23
CA GLU A 81 8.08 15.84 -23.34
C GLU A 81 8.71 14.52 -22.90
N TYR A 82 7.89 13.66 -22.28
CA TYR A 82 8.32 12.33 -21.86
C TYR A 82 8.59 11.40 -23.06
N ASP A 83 9.65 10.63 -22.96
CA ASP A 83 9.97 9.57 -23.92
C ASP A 83 9.08 8.33 -23.71
N TRP A 84 8.75 8.05 -22.44
CA TRP A 84 7.95 6.90 -22.06
C TRP A 84 6.94 7.26 -20.97
N VAL A 85 5.67 6.91 -21.20
CA VAL A 85 4.58 7.00 -20.20
C VAL A 85 4.07 5.60 -19.88
N ILE A 86 4.16 5.20 -18.61
CA ILE A 86 3.75 3.90 -18.10
C ILE A 86 2.52 4.09 -17.21
N ASN A 87 1.40 3.49 -17.59
CA ASN A 87 0.14 3.64 -16.89
C ASN A 87 -0.27 2.35 -16.17
N LEU A 88 -0.16 2.35 -14.85
CA LEU A 88 -0.55 1.22 -13.99
C LEU A 88 -2.06 1.19 -13.69
N GLN A 89 -2.84 2.06 -14.33
CA GLN A 89 -4.27 2.24 -14.05
C GLN A 89 -5.16 1.80 -15.19
N ARG A 90 -6.33 1.28 -14.85
CA ARG A 90 -7.34 0.78 -15.78
C ARG A 90 -8.50 1.75 -16.02
N PHE A 91 -8.36 3.03 -15.64
CA PHE A 91 -9.44 4.03 -15.71
C PHE A 91 -9.22 5.06 -16.83
N GLY A 92 -10.31 5.51 -17.45
CA GLY A 92 -10.27 6.41 -18.59
C GLY A 92 -9.55 7.75 -18.35
N GLY A 93 -9.60 8.30 -17.14
CA GLY A 93 -8.87 9.55 -16.83
C GLY A 93 -7.35 9.42 -16.99
N THR A 94 -6.77 8.33 -16.49
CA THR A 94 -5.33 8.05 -16.68
C THR A 94 -5.04 7.59 -18.10
N GLY A 95 -5.97 6.86 -18.71
CA GLY A 95 -5.90 6.53 -20.14
C GLY A 95 -5.81 7.78 -21.03
N MET A 96 -6.59 8.83 -20.72
CA MET A 96 -6.51 10.11 -21.40
C MET A 96 -5.13 10.78 -21.22
N LEU A 97 -4.59 10.81 -20.01
CA LEU A 97 -3.25 11.36 -19.75
C LEU A 97 -2.19 10.61 -20.54
N THR A 98 -2.28 9.29 -20.61
CA THR A 98 -1.33 8.43 -21.34
C THR A 98 -1.50 8.59 -22.85
N GLY A 99 -2.72 8.38 -23.38
CA GLY A 99 -2.99 8.38 -24.82
C GLY A 99 -2.71 9.72 -25.51
N PHE A 100 -2.96 10.83 -24.80
CA PHE A 100 -2.75 12.18 -25.32
C PHE A 100 -1.47 12.86 -24.79
N SER A 101 -0.58 12.13 -24.12
CA SER A 101 0.70 12.64 -23.61
C SER A 101 1.64 13.18 -24.69
N LYS A 102 1.54 12.65 -25.92
CA LYS A 102 2.48 12.79 -27.04
C LYS A 102 3.79 12.02 -26.85
N ALA A 103 3.96 11.25 -25.75
CA ALA A 103 5.12 10.39 -25.60
C ALA A 103 5.19 9.37 -26.76
N PRO A 104 6.37 9.14 -27.36
CA PRO A 104 6.52 8.12 -28.41
C PRO A 104 6.19 6.73 -27.90
N LYS A 105 6.52 6.40 -26.64
CA LYS A 105 6.17 5.13 -26.01
C LYS A 105 5.12 5.34 -24.92
N ARG A 106 4.03 4.58 -25.01
CA ARG A 106 2.87 4.64 -24.10
C ARG A 106 2.44 3.23 -23.74
N THR A 107 2.78 2.78 -22.56
CA THR A 107 2.57 1.41 -22.09
C THR A 107 1.48 1.38 -21.02
N GLY A 108 0.63 0.37 -21.03
CA GLY A 108 -0.38 0.20 -20.01
C GLY A 108 -1.23 -1.06 -20.19
N PHE A 109 -2.21 -1.23 -19.30
CA PHE A 109 -3.08 -2.41 -19.33
C PHE A 109 -4.18 -2.29 -20.40
N ALA A 110 -4.41 -3.38 -21.14
CA ALA A 110 -5.44 -3.52 -22.16
C ALA A 110 -6.86 -3.26 -21.62
N LYS A 111 -7.10 -3.48 -20.31
CA LYS A 111 -8.37 -3.15 -19.64
C LYS A 111 -8.66 -1.66 -19.50
N ASN A 112 -7.71 -0.77 -19.82
CA ASN A 112 -7.99 0.65 -19.85
C ASN A 112 -8.88 0.98 -21.05
N PRO A 113 -10.00 1.72 -20.89
CA PRO A 113 -10.92 2.00 -21.99
C PRO A 113 -10.31 2.82 -23.13
N LEU A 114 -9.16 3.47 -22.92
CA LEU A 114 -8.40 4.20 -23.95
C LEU A 114 -7.08 3.49 -24.32
N SER A 115 -6.97 2.20 -24.04
CA SER A 115 -5.77 1.42 -24.36
C SER A 115 -5.42 1.39 -25.84
N PHE A 116 -6.42 1.52 -26.73
CA PHE A 116 -6.20 1.62 -28.19
C PHE A 116 -5.31 2.82 -28.60
N LEU A 117 -5.09 3.80 -27.69
CA LEU A 117 -4.14 4.90 -27.89
C LEU A 117 -2.74 4.58 -27.39
N PHE A 118 -2.53 3.43 -26.73
CA PHE A 118 -1.23 3.02 -26.22
C PHE A 118 -0.42 2.33 -27.32
N THR A 119 0.90 2.46 -27.24
CA THR A 119 1.80 1.74 -28.16
C THR A 119 1.94 0.28 -27.76
N ASP A 120 1.93 0.02 -26.43
CA ASP A 120 2.09 -1.32 -25.88
C ASP A 120 0.99 -1.61 -24.87
N GLN A 121 0.32 -2.75 -25.03
CA GLN A 121 -0.81 -3.14 -24.20
C GLN A 121 -0.55 -4.52 -23.58
N PHE A 122 -0.83 -4.62 -22.26
CA PHE A 122 -0.61 -5.84 -21.50
C PHE A 122 -1.90 -6.32 -20.82
N PRO A 123 -2.08 -7.64 -20.65
CA PRO A 123 -3.23 -8.18 -19.93
C PRO A 123 -3.14 -7.83 -18.44
N HIS A 124 -4.29 -7.66 -17.79
CA HIS A 124 -4.38 -7.53 -16.33
C HIS A 124 -5.48 -8.44 -15.80
N GLN A 125 -5.10 -9.43 -15.02
CA GLN A 125 -6.01 -10.38 -14.38
C GLN A 125 -5.77 -10.39 -12.87
N ILE A 126 -6.87 -10.41 -12.10
CA ILE A 126 -6.86 -10.52 -10.63
C ILE A 126 -7.50 -11.84 -10.25
N GLY A 127 -7.04 -12.47 -9.17
CA GLY A 127 -7.58 -13.74 -8.67
C GLY A 127 -6.96 -14.98 -9.30
N ASN A 128 -5.81 -14.84 -9.92
CA ASN A 128 -5.03 -15.95 -10.51
C ASN A 128 -3.74 -16.25 -9.71
N GLY A 129 -3.62 -15.73 -8.48
CA GLY A 129 -2.45 -15.89 -7.62
C GLY A 129 -1.25 -15.02 -7.97
N VAL A 130 -1.25 -14.33 -9.13
CA VAL A 130 -0.15 -13.44 -9.52
C VAL A 130 -0.21 -12.15 -8.71
N HIS A 131 0.92 -11.76 -8.11
CA HIS A 131 0.98 -10.53 -7.31
C HIS A 131 0.91 -9.26 -8.16
N GLU A 132 0.37 -8.15 -7.61
CA GLU A 132 0.23 -6.87 -8.32
C GLU A 132 1.59 -6.30 -8.77
N THR A 133 2.64 -6.49 -8.00
CA THR A 133 4.00 -6.09 -8.39
C THR A 133 4.46 -6.82 -9.66
N THR A 134 4.16 -8.11 -9.79
CA THR A 134 4.46 -8.91 -10.99
C THR A 134 3.64 -8.43 -12.19
N ARG A 135 2.34 -8.15 -11.97
CA ARG A 135 1.49 -7.57 -13.04
C ARG A 135 2.01 -6.22 -13.52
N ASN A 136 2.44 -5.38 -12.58
CA ASN A 136 3.02 -4.07 -12.91
C ASN A 136 4.36 -4.23 -13.65
N HIS A 137 5.24 -5.14 -13.20
CA HIS A 137 6.53 -5.40 -13.82
C HIS A 137 6.41 -5.87 -15.27
N ALA A 138 5.39 -6.66 -15.59
CA ALA A 138 5.14 -7.11 -16.96
C ALA A 138 5.03 -5.96 -17.98
N LEU A 139 4.68 -4.74 -17.53
CA LEU A 139 4.61 -3.56 -18.41
C LEU A 139 5.99 -3.09 -18.90
N ILE A 140 7.06 -3.47 -18.22
CA ILE A 140 8.44 -3.02 -18.49
C ILE A 140 9.42 -4.17 -18.76
N GLU A 141 9.04 -5.41 -18.54
CA GLU A 141 9.91 -6.59 -18.58
C GLU A 141 10.66 -6.74 -19.91
N HIS A 142 10.02 -6.38 -21.02
CA HIS A 142 10.64 -6.40 -22.35
C HIS A 142 11.84 -5.45 -22.48
N GLU A 143 11.75 -4.29 -21.81
CA GLU A 143 12.77 -3.23 -21.88
C GLU A 143 13.81 -3.37 -20.76
N ILE A 144 13.37 -3.88 -19.64
CA ILE A 144 14.14 -4.03 -18.40
C ILE A 144 13.95 -5.46 -17.91
N PRO A 145 14.58 -6.44 -18.55
CA PRO A 145 14.54 -7.81 -18.08
C PRO A 145 15.33 -7.93 -16.77
N GLY A 146 14.84 -8.77 -15.86
CA GLY A 146 15.54 -9.03 -14.60
C GLY A 146 14.64 -9.45 -13.46
N THR A 147 15.24 -9.51 -12.28
CA THR A 147 14.51 -9.91 -11.06
C THR A 147 13.56 -8.80 -10.62
N LEU A 148 12.34 -9.18 -10.29
CA LEU A 148 11.36 -8.27 -9.73
C LEU A 148 11.85 -7.68 -8.39
N ALA A 149 12.02 -6.37 -8.34
CA ALA A 149 12.37 -5.68 -7.10
C ALA A 149 11.19 -5.69 -6.11
N LYS A 150 11.48 -5.71 -4.82
CA LYS A 150 10.47 -5.48 -3.78
C LYS A 150 10.00 -4.01 -3.78
N PRO A 151 8.77 -3.71 -3.37
CA PRO A 151 8.36 -2.33 -3.14
C PRO A 151 9.26 -1.67 -2.09
N LYS A 152 9.50 -0.37 -2.21
CA LYS A 152 10.41 0.34 -1.32
C LYS A 152 9.94 1.75 -1.00
N LEU A 153 10.04 2.11 0.28
CA LEU A 153 9.89 3.47 0.79
C LEU A 153 11.20 3.91 1.43
N TYR A 154 11.44 5.22 1.46
CA TYR A 154 12.70 5.81 1.90
C TYR A 154 12.48 6.79 3.07
N PRO A 155 12.20 6.31 4.30
CA PRO A 155 12.21 7.18 5.47
C PRO A 155 13.57 7.85 5.62
N SER A 156 13.57 9.14 5.87
CA SER A 156 14.78 9.95 6.05
C SER A 156 15.40 9.75 7.44
N LEU A 157 16.62 10.24 7.62
CA LEU A 157 17.26 10.27 8.94
C LEU A 157 16.43 11.06 9.96
N SER A 158 15.73 12.11 9.52
CA SER A 158 14.82 12.89 10.38
C SER A 158 13.60 12.07 10.81
N ASP A 159 13.05 11.21 9.93
CA ASP A 159 11.93 10.33 10.28
C ASP A 159 12.35 9.31 11.34
N PHE A 160 13.51 8.67 11.16
CA PHE A 160 14.07 7.76 12.16
C PHE A 160 14.37 8.47 13.50
N SER A 161 14.95 9.68 13.44
CA SER A 161 15.21 10.46 14.66
C SER A 161 13.91 10.83 15.38
N PHE A 162 12.87 11.20 14.66
CA PHE A 162 11.56 11.53 15.23
C PHE A 162 10.93 10.38 15.99
N VAL A 163 11.02 9.15 15.46
CA VAL A 163 10.40 7.97 16.08
C VAL A 163 11.25 7.32 17.15
N LYS A 164 12.51 7.72 17.33
CA LYS A 164 13.44 7.15 18.32
C LYS A 164 12.91 7.17 19.75
N LYS A 165 12.13 8.19 20.12
CA LYS A 165 11.46 8.31 21.41
C LYS A 165 10.48 7.17 21.73
N TYR A 166 10.01 6.46 20.71
CA TYR A 166 9.09 5.32 20.83
C TYR A 166 9.83 3.97 20.89
N GLN A 167 11.15 3.96 20.79
CA GLN A 167 11.98 2.74 20.66
C GLN A 167 12.80 2.43 21.92
N SER A 168 12.36 2.91 23.08
CA SER A 168 13.06 2.69 24.37
C SER A 168 12.92 1.27 24.91
N LYS A 169 11.91 0.53 24.48
CA LYS A 169 11.61 -0.86 24.86
C LYS A 169 11.23 -1.65 23.58
N PRO A 170 11.28 -2.99 23.61
CA PRO A 170 10.67 -3.80 22.56
C PRO A 170 9.21 -3.41 22.36
N TYR A 171 8.78 -3.25 21.11
CA TYR A 171 7.43 -2.77 20.80
C TYR A 171 6.82 -3.46 19.61
N ILE A 172 5.49 -3.44 19.58
CA ILE A 172 4.66 -3.96 18.51
C ILE A 172 3.80 -2.81 17.95
N CYS A 173 3.66 -2.75 16.63
CA CYS A 173 2.73 -1.84 15.97
C CYS A 173 1.46 -2.59 15.57
N ILE A 174 0.30 -1.98 15.80
CA ILE A 174 -1.01 -2.50 15.40
C ILE A 174 -1.73 -1.47 14.56
N ALA A 175 -2.13 -1.81 13.33
CA ALA A 175 -2.96 -0.97 12.49
C ALA A 175 -4.37 -1.58 12.34
N PRO A 176 -5.30 -1.24 13.24
CA PRO A 176 -6.56 -1.95 13.38
C PRO A 176 -7.61 -1.57 12.33
N ALA A 177 -7.40 -0.48 11.58
CA ALA A 177 -8.35 0.06 10.65
C ALA A 177 -8.20 -0.48 9.22
N SER A 178 -9.28 -0.46 8.47
CA SER A 178 -9.32 -0.62 7.01
C SER A 178 -10.47 0.21 6.45
N VAL A 179 -10.39 0.61 5.17
CA VAL A 179 -11.47 1.36 4.48
C VAL A 179 -12.79 0.56 4.45
N TRP A 180 -12.69 -0.76 4.31
CA TRP A 180 -13.85 -1.64 4.22
C TRP A 180 -14.05 -2.39 5.53
N PHE A 181 -15.26 -2.28 6.10
CA PHE A 181 -15.60 -2.92 7.38
C PHE A 181 -15.27 -4.42 7.38
N THR A 182 -15.66 -5.14 6.34
CA THR A 182 -15.45 -6.60 6.30
C THR A 182 -13.98 -7.04 6.16
N LYS A 183 -13.06 -6.10 5.95
CA LYS A 183 -11.61 -6.33 6.01
C LYS A 183 -11.00 -6.04 7.38
N GLN A 184 -11.77 -5.46 8.30
CA GLN A 184 -11.28 -5.14 9.63
C GLN A 184 -11.40 -6.35 10.55
N TYR A 185 -10.31 -6.72 11.19
CA TYR A 185 -10.33 -7.63 12.34
C TYR A 185 -11.05 -6.90 13.49
N PRO A 186 -11.96 -7.57 14.21
CA PRO A 186 -12.82 -6.90 15.20
C PRO A 186 -12.05 -6.22 16.32
N ALA A 187 -12.56 -5.07 16.80
CA ALA A 187 -11.91 -4.28 17.85
C ALA A 187 -11.69 -5.11 19.12
N GLU A 188 -12.68 -5.92 19.51
CA GLU A 188 -12.62 -6.80 20.68
C GLU A 188 -11.50 -7.85 20.55
N LYS A 189 -11.25 -8.32 19.35
CA LYS A 189 -10.16 -9.25 19.06
C LYS A 189 -8.79 -8.56 19.17
N TRP A 190 -8.68 -7.31 18.69
CA TRP A 190 -7.48 -6.50 18.91
C TRP A 190 -7.24 -6.27 20.41
N VAL A 191 -8.28 -5.97 21.19
CA VAL A 191 -8.19 -5.83 22.65
C VAL A 191 -7.69 -7.13 23.31
N GLN A 192 -8.20 -8.29 22.89
CA GLN A 192 -7.76 -9.60 23.38
C GLN A 192 -6.26 -9.81 23.10
N LEU A 193 -5.79 -9.55 21.88
CA LEU A 193 -4.38 -9.67 21.50
C LEU A 193 -3.51 -8.71 22.35
N ILE A 194 -3.90 -7.46 22.43
CA ILE A 194 -3.16 -6.43 23.19
C ILE A 194 -3.03 -6.81 24.66
N ASN A 195 -4.08 -7.31 25.29
CA ASN A 195 -4.05 -7.71 26.70
C ASN A 195 -3.09 -8.89 26.98
N GLN A 196 -2.81 -9.73 25.97
CA GLN A 196 -1.83 -10.80 26.12
C GLN A 196 -0.38 -10.31 25.88
N LEU A 197 -0.20 -9.23 25.12
CA LEU A 197 1.10 -8.67 24.76
C LEU A 197 1.55 -7.52 25.67
N ALA A 198 0.59 -6.79 26.26
CA ALA A 198 0.85 -5.66 27.12
C ALA A 198 1.60 -6.12 28.41
N GLY A 199 2.60 -5.33 28.82
CA GLY A 199 3.52 -5.71 29.90
C GLY A 199 4.82 -6.32 29.38
N GLN A 200 4.80 -7.11 28.33
CA GLN A 200 6.00 -7.60 27.66
C GLN A 200 6.47 -6.63 26.56
N TYR A 201 5.54 -6.03 25.83
CA TYR A 201 5.81 -5.09 24.76
C TYR A 201 5.12 -3.75 25.00
N GLN A 202 5.73 -2.67 24.48
CA GLN A 202 5.04 -1.43 24.25
C GLN A 202 4.20 -1.57 22.98
N ILE A 203 2.93 -1.14 22.97
CA ILE A 203 2.02 -1.26 21.84
C ILE A 203 1.74 0.11 21.26
N TYR A 204 1.90 0.27 19.95
CA TYR A 204 1.55 1.49 19.21
C TYR A 204 0.41 1.22 18.25
N LEU A 205 -0.73 1.91 18.45
CA LEU A 205 -1.85 1.88 17.51
C LEU A 205 -1.58 2.88 16.39
N LEU A 206 -1.51 2.41 15.15
CA LEU A 206 -1.21 3.20 13.97
C LEU A 206 -2.43 3.33 13.05
N GLY A 207 -2.53 4.49 12.40
CA GLY A 207 -3.60 4.79 11.46
C GLY A 207 -3.57 6.25 11.02
N GLY A 208 -4.43 6.60 10.08
CA GLY A 208 -4.66 8.00 9.71
C GLY A 208 -5.49 8.76 10.75
N PRO A 209 -5.67 10.08 10.57
CA PRO A 209 -6.50 10.88 11.47
C PRO A 209 -7.94 10.37 11.63
N GLY A 210 -8.51 9.76 10.57
CA GLY A 210 -9.85 9.16 10.58
C GLY A 210 -9.99 7.91 11.44
N ASP A 211 -8.86 7.28 11.82
CA ASP A 211 -8.84 6.02 12.57
C ASP A 211 -8.73 6.26 14.09
N THR A 212 -8.58 7.52 14.52
CA THR A 212 -8.37 7.90 15.92
C THR A 212 -9.47 7.37 16.83
N VAL A 213 -10.74 7.45 16.42
CA VAL A 213 -11.89 7.02 17.21
C VAL A 213 -11.86 5.51 17.47
N LEU A 214 -11.55 4.70 16.46
CA LEU A 214 -11.40 3.26 16.60
C LEU A 214 -10.24 2.92 17.55
N ALA A 215 -9.10 3.58 17.38
CA ALA A 215 -7.92 3.35 18.21
C ALA A 215 -8.16 3.77 19.68
N GLU A 216 -8.88 4.87 19.95
CA GLU A 216 -9.29 5.26 21.30
C GLU A 216 -10.29 4.27 21.91
N SER A 217 -11.22 3.75 21.13
CA SER A 217 -12.14 2.71 21.59
C SER A 217 -11.38 1.44 22.02
N ILE A 218 -10.38 1.00 21.24
CA ILE A 218 -9.52 -0.12 21.61
C ILE A 218 -8.72 0.22 22.87
N HIS A 219 -8.06 1.37 22.91
CA HIS A 219 -7.24 1.81 24.05
C HIS A 219 -8.05 1.90 25.34
N SER A 220 -9.30 2.32 25.29
CA SER A 220 -10.17 2.43 26.47
C SER A 220 -10.49 1.08 27.13
N GLN A 221 -10.45 -0.01 26.34
CA GLN A 221 -10.85 -1.37 26.76
C GLN A 221 -9.69 -2.26 27.17
N VAL A 222 -8.42 -1.85 26.93
CA VAL A 222 -7.25 -2.64 27.33
C VAL A 222 -6.98 -2.51 28.82
N ASN A 223 -6.41 -3.58 29.41
CA ASN A 223 -6.14 -3.67 30.86
C ASN A 223 -4.96 -2.78 31.28
N LEU A 224 -3.83 -2.82 30.54
CA LEU A 224 -2.59 -2.09 30.83
C LEU A 224 -2.44 -0.89 29.88
N LYS A 225 -3.19 0.18 30.15
CA LYS A 225 -3.25 1.37 29.27
C LYS A 225 -1.91 2.08 29.12
N GLU A 226 -1.05 2.04 30.11
CA GLU A 226 0.30 2.63 30.09
C GLU A 226 1.24 1.93 29.09
N SER A 227 0.95 0.67 28.75
CA SER A 227 1.68 -0.08 27.74
C SER A 227 1.14 0.13 26.32
N VAL A 228 0.11 0.95 26.15
CA VAL A 228 -0.53 1.18 24.83
C VAL A 228 -0.60 2.66 24.53
N GLN A 229 -0.17 3.06 23.34
CA GLN A 229 -0.24 4.46 22.91
C GLN A 229 -0.94 4.58 21.55
N ASN A 230 -1.94 5.45 21.47
CA ASN A 230 -2.58 5.80 20.22
C ASN A 230 -1.75 6.85 19.46
N LEU A 231 -1.20 6.45 18.31
CA LEU A 231 -0.44 7.29 17.38
C LEU A 231 -1.19 7.58 16.06
N CYS A 232 -2.48 7.22 15.95
CA CYS A 232 -3.30 7.52 14.78
C CYS A 232 -3.31 9.02 14.50
N GLY A 233 -2.97 9.40 13.27
CA GLY A 233 -2.88 10.80 12.82
C GLY A 233 -1.71 11.62 13.37
N LYS A 234 -0.81 11.02 14.17
CA LYS A 234 0.34 11.71 14.78
C LYS A 234 1.66 11.52 14.04
N LEU A 235 1.70 10.60 13.09
CA LEU A 235 2.88 10.28 12.29
C LEU A 235 2.60 10.53 10.81
N SER A 236 3.61 11.00 10.08
CA SER A 236 3.59 10.95 8.62
C SER A 236 3.68 9.51 8.11
N PHE A 237 3.48 9.29 6.81
CA PHE A 237 3.65 7.95 6.21
C PHE A 237 5.08 7.42 6.42
N LEU A 238 6.09 8.27 6.22
CA LEU A 238 7.50 7.88 6.35
C LEU A 238 7.90 7.70 7.82
N GLN A 239 7.37 8.49 8.74
CA GLN A 239 7.55 8.26 10.17
C GLN A 239 6.89 6.94 10.62
N SER A 240 5.69 6.64 10.12
CA SER A 240 5.05 5.35 10.38
C SER A 240 5.90 4.20 9.83
N ALA A 241 6.41 4.32 8.61
CA ALA A 241 7.32 3.35 8.00
C ALA A 241 8.61 3.17 8.81
N ALA A 242 9.21 4.26 9.30
CA ALA A 242 10.41 4.23 10.15
C ALA A 242 10.14 3.53 11.49
N LEU A 243 8.97 3.77 12.11
CA LEU A 243 8.58 3.09 13.35
C LEU A 243 8.32 1.60 13.09
N MET A 244 7.55 1.25 12.07
CA MET A 244 7.23 -0.12 11.71
C MET A 244 8.47 -0.95 11.40
N LYS A 245 9.49 -0.36 10.78
CA LYS A 245 10.73 -1.05 10.38
C LYS A 245 11.47 -1.72 11.54
N SER A 246 11.45 -1.12 12.71
CA SER A 246 12.21 -1.59 13.90
C SER A 246 11.31 -2.27 14.95
N SER A 247 10.03 -2.49 14.65
CA SER A 247 9.13 -3.20 15.56
C SER A 247 9.44 -4.69 15.59
N VAL A 248 9.12 -5.35 16.71
CA VAL A 248 9.19 -6.81 16.82
C VAL A 248 8.22 -7.46 15.83
N MET A 249 7.01 -6.91 15.71
CA MET A 249 5.99 -7.33 14.76
C MET A 249 5.05 -6.17 14.43
N ASN A 250 4.53 -6.15 13.21
CA ASN A 250 3.45 -5.27 12.79
C ASN A 250 2.20 -6.11 12.52
N PHE A 251 1.19 -6.01 13.38
CA PHE A 251 -0.11 -6.63 13.14
C PHE A 251 -1.02 -5.66 12.39
N VAL A 252 -1.50 -6.08 11.24
CA VAL A 252 -2.25 -5.22 10.32
C VAL A 252 -3.40 -5.98 9.67
N ASN A 253 -4.41 -5.27 9.19
CA ASN A 253 -5.39 -5.86 8.27
C ASN A 253 -4.83 -5.91 6.83
N ASP A 254 -5.54 -6.57 5.91
CA ASP A 254 -5.35 -6.40 4.46
C ASP A 254 -5.64 -4.95 4.06
N SER A 255 -4.65 -4.07 4.26
CA SER A 255 -4.76 -2.61 4.10
C SER A 255 -3.38 -1.96 3.87
N ALA A 256 -3.35 -0.64 3.67
CA ALA A 256 -2.12 0.10 3.35
C ALA A 256 -0.94 -0.13 4.32
N PRO A 257 -1.11 -0.24 5.65
CA PRO A 257 -0.01 -0.53 6.57
C PRO A 257 0.76 -1.83 6.27
N MET A 258 0.10 -2.86 5.74
CA MET A 258 0.75 -4.09 5.28
C MET A 258 1.77 -3.80 4.17
N HIS A 259 1.41 -2.96 3.23
CA HIS A 259 2.30 -2.57 2.13
C HIS A 259 3.40 -1.61 2.59
N ILE A 260 3.13 -0.75 3.59
CA ILE A 260 4.17 0.07 4.24
C ILE A 260 5.21 -0.84 4.90
N SER A 261 4.79 -1.85 5.68
CA SER A 261 5.70 -2.83 6.28
C SER A 261 6.55 -3.53 5.22
N SER A 262 5.91 -3.99 4.13
CA SER A 262 6.58 -4.64 3.01
C SER A 262 7.64 -3.73 2.36
N ALA A 263 7.31 -2.46 2.20
CA ALA A 263 8.18 -1.49 1.52
C ALA A 263 9.41 -1.04 2.35
N VAL A 264 9.43 -1.34 3.65
CA VAL A 264 10.61 -1.14 4.51
C VAL A 264 11.18 -2.45 5.03
N ASN A 265 10.68 -3.58 4.51
CA ASN A 265 11.05 -4.95 4.91
C ASN A 265 10.92 -5.20 6.41
N ALA A 266 9.85 -4.69 7.03
CA ALA A 266 9.54 -4.87 8.44
C ALA A 266 8.79 -6.20 8.67
N PRO A 267 8.98 -6.88 9.82
CA PRO A 267 8.16 -8.04 10.20
C PRO A 267 6.68 -7.68 10.17
N VAL A 268 5.85 -8.51 9.53
CA VAL A 268 4.42 -8.20 9.37
C VAL A 268 3.55 -9.44 9.44
N THR A 269 2.46 -9.35 10.19
CA THR A 269 1.37 -10.32 10.20
C THR A 269 0.11 -9.64 9.70
N ALA A 270 -0.37 -10.06 8.54
CA ALA A 270 -1.56 -9.53 7.90
C ALA A 270 -2.78 -10.40 8.18
N VAL A 271 -3.82 -9.79 8.77
CA VAL A 271 -5.09 -10.47 9.02
C VAL A 271 -6.01 -10.30 7.81
N TYR A 272 -6.39 -11.42 7.22
CA TYR A 272 -7.29 -11.49 6.08
C TYR A 272 -8.67 -11.99 6.51
N CYS A 273 -9.63 -11.09 6.66
CA CYS A 273 -11.01 -11.42 6.98
C CYS A 273 -11.79 -11.84 5.72
N SER A 274 -12.38 -10.88 5.03
CA SER A 274 -13.28 -11.15 3.89
C SER A 274 -12.59 -11.33 2.53
N THR A 275 -11.34 -10.96 2.42
CA THR A 275 -10.51 -11.07 1.21
C THR A 275 -9.49 -12.21 1.33
N VAL A 276 -8.72 -12.42 0.26
CA VAL A 276 -7.72 -13.51 0.20
C VAL A 276 -6.42 -13.02 -0.46
N PRO A 277 -5.25 -13.56 -0.06
CA PRO A 277 -3.95 -13.20 -0.64
C PRO A 277 -3.86 -13.49 -2.14
N GLU A 278 -4.61 -14.49 -2.65
CA GLU A 278 -4.63 -14.91 -4.06
C GLU A 278 -5.12 -13.83 -5.02
N PHE A 279 -5.72 -12.75 -4.51
CA PHE A 279 -5.98 -11.55 -5.32
C PHE A 279 -4.69 -10.83 -5.75
N GLY A 280 -3.56 -11.20 -5.14
CA GLY A 280 -2.24 -10.69 -5.50
C GLY A 280 -1.85 -9.41 -4.77
N PHE A 281 -2.32 -9.22 -3.55
CA PHE A 281 -2.01 -8.06 -2.70
C PHE A 281 -1.45 -8.49 -1.34
N GLY A 282 -0.76 -9.64 -1.28
CA GLY A 282 -0.17 -10.17 -0.06
C GLY A 282 1.01 -9.34 0.47
N PRO A 283 1.47 -9.60 1.72
CA PRO A 283 2.66 -8.98 2.25
C PRO A 283 3.92 -9.51 1.55
N LEU A 284 4.96 -8.67 1.42
CA LEU A 284 6.21 -8.95 0.69
C LEU A 284 7.47 -8.81 1.55
N SER A 285 7.35 -8.65 2.86
CA SER A 285 8.49 -8.68 3.78
C SER A 285 9.11 -10.07 3.82
N ASP A 286 10.39 -10.16 4.17
CA ASP A 286 11.08 -11.45 4.38
C ASP A 286 10.46 -12.22 5.55
N ASN A 287 10.11 -11.52 6.65
CA ASN A 287 9.34 -12.05 7.76
C ASN A 287 7.89 -11.60 7.61
N ALA A 288 7.09 -12.36 6.84
CA ALA A 288 5.69 -12.05 6.58
C ALA A 288 4.80 -13.26 6.87
N HIS A 289 3.72 -13.01 7.61
CA HIS A 289 2.71 -14.00 7.94
C HIS A 289 1.33 -13.54 7.48
N VAL A 290 0.51 -14.50 7.09
CA VAL A 290 -0.91 -14.30 6.78
C VAL A 290 -1.72 -15.11 7.78
N VAL A 291 -2.65 -14.45 8.45
CA VAL A 291 -3.59 -15.07 9.38
C VAL A 291 -5.01 -14.89 8.85
N GLU A 292 -5.72 -15.99 8.74
CA GLU A 292 -7.09 -16.03 8.24
C GLU A 292 -7.90 -17.12 8.95
N VAL A 293 -9.21 -17.12 8.74
CA VAL A 293 -10.08 -18.15 9.30
C VAL A 293 -9.66 -19.53 8.78
N ILE A 294 -9.54 -20.50 9.69
CA ILE A 294 -9.10 -21.87 9.37
C ILE A 294 -10.19 -22.62 8.60
N GLU A 295 -11.45 -22.45 9.02
CA GLU A 295 -12.57 -23.13 8.36
C GLU A 295 -12.90 -22.48 7.02
N LYS A 296 -13.08 -23.30 6.00
CA LYS A 296 -13.47 -22.82 4.68
C LYS A 296 -14.91 -22.33 4.68
N LEU A 297 -15.09 -21.04 4.39
CA LEU A 297 -16.40 -20.41 4.28
C LEU A 297 -16.81 -20.26 2.80
N THR A 298 -18.01 -20.69 2.46
CA THR A 298 -18.55 -20.62 1.08
C THR A 298 -18.75 -19.17 0.60
N CYS A 299 -18.95 -18.21 1.53
CA CYS A 299 -19.11 -16.78 1.24
C CYS A 299 -17.78 -16.03 1.13
N ARG A 300 -16.63 -16.70 1.31
CA ARG A 300 -15.30 -16.06 1.21
C ARG A 300 -14.57 -16.55 -0.05
N PRO A 301 -13.96 -15.66 -0.86
CA PRO A 301 -13.82 -14.23 -0.63
C PRO A 301 -15.08 -13.42 -0.94
N CYS A 302 -15.30 -12.35 -0.15
CA CYS A 302 -16.46 -11.47 -0.23
C CYS A 302 -16.20 -10.32 -1.23
N GLY A 303 -15.97 -10.67 -2.49
CA GLY A 303 -15.55 -9.74 -3.54
C GLY A 303 -14.10 -9.27 -3.39
N LEU A 304 -13.67 -8.45 -4.35
CA LEU A 304 -12.28 -8.00 -4.46
C LEU A 304 -11.86 -7.01 -3.36
N HIS A 305 -12.79 -6.19 -2.88
CA HIS A 305 -12.50 -5.08 -1.98
C HIS A 305 -13.14 -5.22 -0.60
N GLY A 306 -13.98 -6.23 -0.38
CA GLY A 306 -14.84 -6.31 0.80
C GLY A 306 -16.04 -5.37 0.73
N HIS A 307 -16.77 -5.24 1.85
CA HIS A 307 -18.04 -4.52 1.96
C HIS A 307 -18.09 -3.60 3.19
N LYS A 308 -19.06 -2.68 3.22
CA LYS A 308 -19.35 -1.83 4.38
C LYS A 308 -20.04 -2.58 5.52
N THR A 309 -20.66 -3.72 5.22
CA THR A 309 -21.31 -4.64 6.18
C THR A 309 -21.15 -6.05 5.67
N CYS A 310 -21.21 -7.05 6.54
CA CYS A 310 -21.20 -8.45 6.14
C CYS A 310 -22.53 -8.81 5.41
N PRO A 311 -22.51 -9.23 4.14
CA PRO A 311 -23.74 -9.59 3.43
C PRO A 311 -24.49 -10.76 4.07
N GLU A 312 -23.75 -11.72 4.65
CA GLU A 312 -24.32 -12.89 5.34
C GLU A 312 -24.69 -12.61 6.82
N GLY A 313 -24.38 -11.43 7.35
CA GLY A 313 -24.68 -11.01 8.72
C GLY A 313 -23.85 -11.68 9.81
N HIS A 314 -23.19 -12.83 9.57
CA HIS A 314 -22.51 -13.60 10.62
C HIS A 314 -21.04 -13.19 10.85
N PHE A 315 -20.38 -12.56 9.90
CA PHE A 315 -18.98 -12.09 9.92
C PHE A 315 -17.95 -13.14 10.42
N LYS A 316 -18.21 -14.45 10.23
CA LYS A 316 -17.35 -15.56 10.69
C LYS A 316 -15.93 -15.47 10.17
N CYS A 317 -15.72 -14.98 8.94
CA CYS A 317 -14.38 -14.79 8.36
C CYS A 317 -13.46 -13.87 9.17
N ALA A 318 -13.98 -13.14 10.15
CA ALA A 318 -13.22 -12.33 11.08
C ALA A 318 -13.37 -12.82 12.54
N LEU A 319 -14.59 -13.15 12.95
CA LEU A 319 -14.88 -13.56 14.33
C LEU A 319 -14.24 -14.89 14.70
N ASP A 320 -14.15 -15.84 13.75
CA ASP A 320 -13.61 -17.18 14.00
C ASP A 320 -12.06 -17.25 13.85
N ILE A 321 -11.40 -16.14 13.46
CA ILE A 321 -9.94 -16.04 13.59
C ILE A 321 -9.59 -15.99 15.06
N LYS A 322 -8.73 -16.92 15.49
CA LYS A 322 -8.31 -17.06 16.88
C LYS A 322 -7.12 -16.14 17.17
N THR A 323 -7.10 -15.53 18.36
CA THR A 323 -6.00 -14.66 18.79
C THR A 323 -4.68 -15.44 18.88
N GLU A 324 -4.73 -16.71 19.22
CA GLU A 324 -3.58 -17.62 19.30
C GLU A 324 -2.80 -17.70 17.99
N GLN A 325 -3.50 -17.67 16.84
CA GLN A 325 -2.85 -17.65 15.50
C GLN A 325 -1.92 -16.43 15.31
N LEU A 326 -2.26 -15.29 15.96
CA LEU A 326 -1.45 -14.09 15.89
C LEU A 326 -0.28 -14.15 16.92
N LEU A 327 -0.42 -14.89 18.00
CA LEU A 327 0.64 -15.04 19.00
C LEU A 327 1.71 -16.03 18.54
N GLU A 328 1.34 -17.09 17.83
CA GLU A 328 2.24 -18.12 17.31
C GLU A 328 3.31 -17.60 16.34
N VAL A 329 3.11 -16.41 15.76
CA VAL A 329 4.08 -15.80 14.80
C VAL A 329 5.12 -14.92 15.52
N LEU A 330 5.01 -14.73 16.81
CA LEU A 330 5.98 -13.96 17.59
C LEU A 330 7.21 -14.80 17.91
N PRO A 331 8.41 -14.16 17.97
CA PRO A 331 9.65 -14.85 18.29
C PRO A 331 9.68 -15.37 19.74
#